data_e2dc263f45029277686ab1a1986ca50e
#
_entry.id   e2dc263f45029277686ab1a1986ca50e
#
_cell.length_a   1.000
_cell.length_b   1.000
_cell.length_c   1.000
_cell.angle_alpha   90.00
_cell.angle_beta   90.00
_cell.angle_gamma   90.00
#
_symmetry.space_group_name_H-M   'P 1'
#
loop_
_entity.id
_entity.type
_entity.pdbx_description
1 polymer ?
#
loop_
_entity_poly.entity_id
_entity_poly.type
_entity_poly.pdbx_seq_one_letter_code
_entity_poly.pdbx_strand_id
1 'polypeptide(L)'
;MAFHEKEVPADASAAQKLMAWVDSRLPVTEAFKRHMSEYYAPKNLNFFYIFGALAIVVLALQIVTGIFLTMNYKPDAAKAFDSVEYIMREVPWGWLIRYMHSTGASMFFVVVYMHMFRGLIYGSYRKPRELIWIFGCAIFLCMMGEAFFGYLLPWGQMSYWGAQVIVNLFSAIPFIGPDLSLWLRGDYVVGDATLNRFFAFHVVAIPLVLIGLVVAHILALHEVGSNNPDGVEIKDTLDAQGHPVDGIPFHPYYSVHDVMYLGGFLMIFACIVFFAPEMGGYFIEANNFIPANPFQTPAHIAPVWYFTPFYSMLRATTTNFLLPLWIFLAVILAMFAKTANCLLYTSPSPRD
;
A
#
# COMPACT_ATOMS: atom_id res chain seq x y z
N MET A 1 17.27 7.17 32.80
CA MET A 1 16.19 8.10 33.17
C MET A 1 15.57 7.59 34.46
N ALA A 2 15.46 8.44 35.48
CA ALA A 2 14.77 8.06 36.72
C ALA A 2 13.27 7.97 36.44
N PHE A 3 12.62 6.92 36.93
CA PHE A 3 11.19 6.73 36.84
C PHE A 3 10.50 7.77 37.75
N HIS A 4 9.76 8.70 37.16
CA HIS A 4 8.94 9.65 37.91
C HIS A 4 7.48 9.30 37.67
N GLU A 5 6.83 8.81 38.72
CA GLU A 5 5.39 8.61 38.71
C GLU A 5 4.71 10.00 38.70
N LYS A 6 3.82 10.25 37.73
CA LYS A 6 3.08 11.51 37.68
C LYS A 6 2.16 11.59 38.90
N GLU A 7 2.30 12.64 39.71
CA GLU A 7 1.37 12.89 40.82
C GLU A 7 -0.03 13.11 40.26
N VAL A 8 -0.98 12.35 40.78
CA VAL A 8 -2.40 12.41 40.39
C VAL A 8 -3.19 13.01 41.54
N PRO A 9 -4.05 14.02 41.31
CA PRO A 9 -4.88 14.59 42.33
C PRO A 9 -5.68 13.51 43.09
N ALA A 10 -5.88 13.70 44.39
CA ALA A 10 -6.58 12.72 45.24
C ALA A 10 -8.03 12.45 44.77
N ASP A 11 -8.67 13.45 44.18
CA ASP A 11 -10.03 13.46 43.67
C ASP A 11 -10.12 13.01 42.20
N ALA A 12 -8.99 12.62 41.59
CA ALA A 12 -8.97 12.17 40.18
C ALA A 12 -9.85 10.93 39.96
N SER A 13 -10.57 10.92 38.84
CA SER A 13 -11.37 9.78 38.39
C SER A 13 -10.51 8.52 38.13
N ALA A 14 -11.15 7.37 38.14
CA ALA A 14 -10.45 6.10 37.83
C ALA A 14 -9.78 6.13 36.45
N ALA A 15 -10.42 6.77 35.45
CA ALA A 15 -9.85 6.94 34.11
C ALA A 15 -8.59 7.82 34.11
N GLN A 16 -8.59 8.93 34.86
CA GLN A 16 -7.43 9.80 35.01
C GLN A 16 -6.27 9.10 35.71
N LYS A 17 -6.56 8.32 36.77
CA LYS A 17 -5.56 7.50 37.47
C LYS A 17 -4.95 6.44 36.55
N LEU A 18 -5.80 5.74 35.77
CA LEU A 18 -5.33 4.76 34.78
C LEU A 18 -4.46 5.42 33.70
N MET A 19 -4.90 6.57 33.15
CA MET A 19 -4.12 7.28 32.13
C MET A 19 -2.78 7.76 32.67
N ALA A 20 -2.74 8.32 33.88
CA ALA A 20 -1.48 8.72 34.53
C ALA A 20 -0.55 7.55 34.79
N TRP A 21 -1.09 6.38 35.17
CA TRP A 21 -0.32 5.14 35.34
C TRP A 21 0.26 4.66 33.99
N VAL A 22 -0.53 4.70 32.90
CA VAL A 22 -0.05 4.38 31.54
C VAL A 22 1.04 5.37 31.14
N ASP A 23 0.77 6.68 31.22
CA ASP A 23 1.68 7.74 30.79
C ASP A 23 3.02 7.75 31.51
N SER A 24 3.05 7.31 32.78
CA SER A 24 4.31 7.20 33.53
C SER A 24 5.21 6.07 33.02
N ARG A 25 4.67 5.13 32.22
CA ARG A 25 5.37 3.95 31.67
C ARG A 25 5.52 4.01 30.15
N LEU A 26 4.49 4.51 29.49
CA LEU A 26 4.41 4.74 28.04
C LEU A 26 3.74 6.11 27.83
N PRO A 27 4.47 7.15 27.40
CA PRO A 27 3.95 8.54 27.34
C PRO A 27 2.96 8.74 26.19
N VAL A 28 1.80 8.08 26.25
CA VAL A 28 0.77 8.08 25.21
C VAL A 28 0.19 9.47 25.00
N THR A 29 -0.09 10.19 26.09
CA THR A 29 -0.62 11.57 26.03
C THR A 29 0.39 12.52 25.37
N GLU A 30 1.66 12.38 25.69
CA GLU A 30 2.73 13.19 25.09
C GLU A 30 2.89 12.85 23.61
N ALA A 31 2.90 11.57 23.26
CA ALA A 31 2.94 11.11 21.87
C ALA A 31 1.74 11.64 21.07
N PHE A 32 0.53 11.59 21.64
CA PHE A 32 -0.65 12.15 21.00
C PHE A 32 -0.53 13.67 20.77
N LYS A 33 -0.09 14.41 21.78
CA LYS A 33 0.15 15.85 21.64
C LYS A 33 1.13 16.15 20.54
N ARG A 34 2.31 15.53 20.59
CA ARG A 34 3.40 15.74 19.63
C ARG A 34 3.01 15.43 18.19
N HIS A 35 2.21 14.38 17.97
CA HIS A 35 1.90 13.87 16.62
C HIS A 35 0.51 14.31 16.10
N MET A 36 -0.33 14.88 16.93
CA MET A 36 -1.70 15.24 16.57
C MET A 36 -2.03 16.71 16.90
N SER A 37 -2.11 17.10 18.19
CA SER A 37 -2.61 18.42 18.58
C SER A 37 -1.56 19.53 18.50
N GLU A 38 -0.29 19.21 18.63
CA GLU A 38 0.85 20.14 18.52
C GLU A 38 1.60 19.97 17.18
N TYR A 39 1.15 19.03 16.33
CA TYR A 39 1.63 18.87 14.97
C TYR A 39 0.90 19.84 14.04
N TYR A 40 1.64 20.78 13.47
CA TYR A 40 1.11 21.77 12.54
C TYR A 40 1.22 21.25 11.11
N ALA A 41 0.10 21.27 10.40
CA ALA A 41 0.03 20.97 8.97
C ALA A 41 -0.28 22.25 8.17
N PRO A 42 0.13 22.35 6.90
CA PRO A 42 -0.21 23.48 6.04
C PRO A 42 -1.73 23.71 5.98
N LYS A 43 -2.16 24.97 6.10
CA LYS A 43 -3.59 25.34 6.12
C LYS A 43 -4.31 25.18 4.78
N ASN A 44 -3.56 25.02 3.68
CA ASN A 44 -4.05 24.96 2.29
C ASN A 44 -4.05 23.54 1.71
N LEU A 45 -3.97 22.48 2.54
CA LEU A 45 -4.10 21.11 2.06
C LEU A 45 -5.51 20.89 1.46
N ASN A 46 -5.56 20.35 0.25
CA ASN A 46 -6.80 20.05 -0.46
C ASN A 46 -7.15 18.56 -0.39
N PHE A 47 -8.27 18.19 -1.05
CA PHE A 47 -8.78 16.81 -1.13
C PHE A 47 -7.72 15.77 -1.49
N PHE A 48 -6.73 16.09 -2.34
CA PHE A 48 -5.72 15.10 -2.74
C PHE A 48 -4.76 14.67 -1.61
N TYR A 49 -4.78 15.35 -0.48
CA TYR A 49 -3.93 14.99 0.67
C TYR A 49 -4.52 13.88 1.55
N ILE A 50 -5.82 13.57 1.43
CA ILE A 50 -6.49 12.51 2.20
C ILE A 50 -6.02 11.09 1.82
N PHE A 51 -5.53 10.88 0.61
CA PHE A 51 -5.23 9.55 0.10
C PHE A 51 -4.13 8.81 0.89
N GLY A 52 -3.29 9.53 1.64
CA GLY A 52 -2.35 8.91 2.57
C GLY A 52 -3.06 8.27 3.77
N ALA A 53 -4.01 8.96 4.39
CA ALA A 53 -4.80 8.43 5.48
C ALA A 53 -5.70 7.27 5.02
N LEU A 54 -6.32 7.39 3.85
CA LEU A 54 -7.12 6.31 3.25
C LEU A 54 -6.27 5.05 2.98
N ALA A 55 -5.01 5.21 2.53
CA ALA A 55 -4.12 4.08 2.29
C ALA A 55 -3.86 3.27 3.58
N ILE A 56 -3.69 3.94 4.73
CA ILE A 56 -3.54 3.27 6.03
C ILE A 56 -4.78 2.47 6.39
N VAL A 57 -5.96 3.06 6.18
CA VAL A 57 -7.24 2.37 6.48
C VAL A 57 -7.43 1.15 5.59
N VAL A 58 -7.14 1.28 4.29
CA VAL A 58 -7.26 0.14 3.37
C VAL A 58 -6.22 -0.93 3.70
N LEU A 59 -4.98 -0.56 4.07
CA LEU A 59 -3.98 -1.53 4.53
C LEU A 59 -4.48 -2.31 5.75
N ALA A 60 -5.03 -1.63 6.75
CA ALA A 60 -5.59 -2.27 7.92
C ALA A 60 -6.75 -3.22 7.55
N LEU A 61 -7.64 -2.80 6.65
CA LEU A 61 -8.73 -3.61 6.13
C LEU A 61 -8.21 -4.86 5.41
N GLN A 62 -7.17 -4.74 4.57
CA GLN A 62 -6.57 -5.88 3.87
C GLN A 62 -5.97 -6.89 4.85
N ILE A 63 -5.25 -6.43 5.88
CA ILE A 63 -4.66 -7.29 6.90
C ILE A 63 -5.77 -8.03 7.66
N VAL A 64 -6.79 -7.32 8.15
CA VAL A 64 -7.88 -7.92 8.93
C VAL A 64 -8.65 -8.95 8.10
N THR A 65 -9.09 -8.57 6.90
CA THR A 65 -9.84 -9.50 6.03
C THR A 65 -8.96 -10.67 5.58
N GLY A 66 -7.68 -10.44 5.31
CA GLY A 66 -6.72 -11.49 4.97
C GLY A 66 -6.56 -12.52 6.08
N ILE A 67 -6.42 -12.10 7.35
CA ILE A 67 -6.36 -13.00 8.50
C ILE A 67 -7.60 -13.90 8.57
N PHE A 68 -8.81 -13.33 8.42
CA PHE A 68 -10.04 -14.14 8.42
C PHE A 68 -10.11 -15.12 7.25
N LEU A 69 -9.61 -14.73 6.05
CA LEU A 69 -9.56 -15.64 4.91
C LEU A 69 -8.62 -16.83 5.17
N THR A 70 -7.46 -16.61 5.80
CA THR A 70 -6.49 -17.68 6.08
C THR A 70 -7.05 -18.78 7.01
N MET A 71 -8.06 -18.47 7.82
CA MET A 71 -8.67 -19.45 8.72
C MET A 71 -9.33 -20.64 7.98
N ASN A 72 -9.76 -20.42 6.74
CA ASN A 72 -10.46 -21.42 5.95
C ASN A 72 -9.77 -21.77 4.62
N TYR A 73 -8.85 -20.91 4.15
CA TYR A 73 -8.10 -21.11 2.92
C TYR A 73 -7.10 -22.28 3.04
N LYS A 74 -6.94 -23.04 1.96
CA LYS A 74 -5.98 -24.17 1.88
C LYS A 74 -4.97 -23.91 0.75
N PRO A 75 -3.68 -23.65 1.05
CA PRO A 75 -2.64 -23.44 0.05
C PRO A 75 -2.15 -24.78 -0.55
N ASP A 76 -3.02 -25.48 -1.21
CA ASP A 76 -2.84 -26.80 -1.83
C ASP A 76 -3.49 -26.74 -3.21
N ALA A 77 -2.75 -27.06 -4.27
CA ALA A 77 -3.23 -26.93 -5.64
C ALA A 77 -4.52 -27.74 -5.96
N ALA A 78 -4.77 -28.82 -5.21
CA ALA A 78 -6.00 -29.61 -5.34
C ALA A 78 -7.18 -29.07 -4.51
N LYS A 79 -6.95 -28.11 -3.62
CA LYS A 79 -7.96 -27.63 -2.65
C LYS A 79 -8.15 -26.13 -2.63
N ALA A 80 -7.22 -25.36 -3.19
CA ALA A 80 -7.22 -23.91 -3.07
C ALA A 80 -8.49 -23.28 -3.62
N PHE A 81 -8.86 -23.64 -4.86
CA PHE A 81 -10.07 -23.14 -5.49
C PHE A 81 -11.32 -23.52 -4.68
N ASP A 82 -11.46 -24.79 -4.31
CA ASP A 82 -12.59 -25.29 -3.54
C ASP A 82 -12.67 -24.65 -2.15
N SER A 83 -11.53 -24.32 -1.53
CA SER A 83 -11.52 -23.62 -0.24
C SER A 83 -12.01 -22.17 -0.34
N VAL A 84 -11.78 -21.49 -1.48
CA VAL A 84 -12.38 -20.18 -1.74
C VAL A 84 -13.87 -20.29 -1.98
N GLU A 85 -14.33 -21.29 -2.74
CA GLU A 85 -15.76 -21.58 -2.93
C GLU A 85 -16.44 -21.89 -1.60
N TYR A 86 -15.80 -22.68 -0.72
CA TYR A 86 -16.27 -22.96 0.63
C TYR A 86 -16.43 -21.68 1.46
N ILE A 87 -15.43 -20.78 1.42
CA ILE A 87 -15.51 -19.47 2.09
C ILE A 87 -16.71 -18.68 1.56
N MET A 88 -16.90 -18.67 0.25
CA MET A 88 -17.95 -17.87 -0.39
C MET A 88 -19.37 -18.39 -0.09
N ARG A 89 -19.54 -19.70 0.10
CA ARG A 89 -20.87 -20.34 0.14
C ARG A 89 -21.27 -20.85 1.52
N GLU A 90 -20.30 -21.39 2.28
CA GLU A 90 -20.60 -22.15 3.51
C GLU A 90 -20.19 -21.38 4.78
N VAL A 91 -19.15 -20.52 4.70
CA VAL A 91 -18.71 -19.77 5.87
C VAL A 91 -19.65 -18.58 6.11
N PRO A 92 -20.25 -18.43 7.29
CA PRO A 92 -21.08 -17.27 7.61
C PRO A 92 -20.33 -15.96 7.37
N TRP A 93 -20.88 -15.06 6.53
CA TRP A 93 -20.27 -13.79 6.10
C TRP A 93 -18.98 -13.96 5.29
N GLY A 94 -18.59 -15.17 4.90
CA GLY A 94 -17.35 -15.43 4.16
C GLY A 94 -17.32 -14.70 2.81
N TRP A 95 -18.44 -14.65 2.08
CA TRP A 95 -18.58 -13.89 0.84
C TRP A 95 -18.27 -12.40 1.05
N LEU A 96 -18.74 -11.81 2.15
CA LEU A 96 -18.50 -10.41 2.46
C LEU A 96 -17.01 -10.15 2.70
N ILE A 97 -16.37 -10.96 3.54
CA ILE A 97 -14.93 -10.84 3.83
C ILE A 97 -14.11 -11.04 2.55
N ARG A 98 -14.47 -12.01 1.71
CA ARG A 98 -13.80 -12.29 0.44
C ARG A 98 -13.93 -11.10 -0.52
N TYR A 99 -15.12 -10.54 -0.69
CA TYR A 99 -15.31 -9.36 -1.53
C TYR A 99 -14.69 -8.10 -0.94
N MET A 100 -14.71 -7.90 0.37
CA MET A 100 -13.99 -6.81 1.02
C MET A 100 -12.49 -6.89 0.74
N HIS A 101 -11.91 -8.10 0.72
CA HIS A 101 -10.49 -8.30 0.44
C HIS A 101 -10.16 -8.03 -1.03
N SER A 102 -10.89 -8.61 -1.98
CA SER A 102 -10.65 -8.45 -3.42
C SER A 102 -10.95 -7.03 -3.93
N THR A 103 -12.09 -6.47 -3.54
CA THR A 103 -12.43 -5.07 -3.83
C THR A 103 -11.45 -4.12 -3.15
N GLY A 104 -11.08 -4.42 -1.91
CA GLY A 104 -10.10 -3.66 -1.15
C GLY A 104 -8.73 -3.61 -1.83
N ALA A 105 -8.27 -4.70 -2.43
CA ALA A 105 -7.04 -4.71 -3.22
C ALA A 105 -7.10 -3.71 -4.38
N SER A 106 -8.18 -3.71 -5.16
CA SER A 106 -8.39 -2.73 -6.22
C SER A 106 -8.48 -1.30 -5.70
N MET A 107 -9.26 -1.07 -4.63
CA MET A 107 -9.38 0.26 -4.00
C MET A 107 -8.06 0.74 -3.40
N PHE A 108 -7.20 -0.16 -2.95
CA PHE A 108 -5.86 0.19 -2.47
C PHE A 108 -5.02 0.80 -3.60
N PHE A 109 -5.03 0.20 -4.79
CA PHE A 109 -4.35 0.77 -5.95
C PHE A 109 -4.95 2.10 -6.40
N VAL A 110 -6.29 2.27 -6.39
CA VAL A 110 -6.91 3.59 -6.66
C VAL A 110 -6.35 4.63 -5.69
N VAL A 111 -6.37 4.34 -4.39
CA VAL A 111 -5.91 5.26 -3.35
C VAL A 111 -4.43 5.57 -3.49
N VAL A 112 -3.58 4.57 -3.72
CA VAL A 112 -2.13 4.76 -3.82
C VAL A 112 -1.74 5.47 -5.12
N TYR A 113 -2.40 5.19 -6.24
CA TYR A 113 -2.18 5.96 -7.46
C TYR A 113 -2.52 7.44 -7.28
N MET A 114 -3.64 7.76 -6.64
CA MET A 114 -4.00 9.16 -6.36
C MET A 114 -2.99 9.81 -5.40
N HIS A 115 -2.54 9.07 -4.39
CA HIS A 115 -1.49 9.52 -3.46
C HIS A 115 -0.17 9.81 -4.17
N MET A 116 0.28 8.91 -5.02
CA MET A 116 1.51 9.03 -5.80
C MET A 116 1.44 10.19 -6.82
N PHE A 117 0.34 10.28 -7.59
CA PHE A 117 0.15 11.36 -8.55
C PHE A 117 0.08 12.73 -7.87
N ARG A 118 -0.54 12.82 -6.68
CA ARG A 118 -0.49 14.05 -5.88
C ARG A 118 0.97 14.42 -5.56
N GLY A 119 1.78 13.45 -5.13
CA GLY A 119 3.20 13.67 -4.87
C GLY A 119 3.98 14.18 -6.09
N LEU A 120 3.67 13.66 -7.28
CA LEU A 120 4.30 14.08 -8.53
C LEU A 120 3.83 15.49 -8.96
N ILE A 121 2.52 15.75 -8.93
CA ILE A 121 1.94 17.02 -9.40
C ILE A 121 2.40 18.18 -8.54
N TYR A 122 2.39 18.03 -7.22
CA TYR A 122 2.79 19.10 -6.29
C TYR A 122 4.29 19.07 -5.94
N GLY A 123 5.08 18.18 -6.55
CA GLY A 123 6.52 18.14 -6.32
C GLY A 123 6.91 17.69 -4.90
N SER A 124 6.08 16.90 -4.23
CA SER A 124 6.32 16.42 -2.86
C SER A 124 7.52 15.49 -2.72
N TYR A 125 8.19 15.15 -3.82
CA TYR A 125 9.44 14.39 -3.86
C TYR A 125 10.70 15.25 -3.73
N ARG A 126 10.54 16.60 -3.70
CA ARG A 126 11.65 17.53 -3.63
C ARG A 126 12.16 17.68 -2.20
N LYS A 127 13.37 18.23 -2.07
CA LYS A 127 13.97 18.55 -0.77
C LYS A 127 13.00 19.34 0.14
N PRO A 128 12.90 18.98 1.41
CA PRO A 128 13.62 17.95 2.17
C PRO A 128 12.90 16.57 2.23
N ARG A 129 12.00 16.25 1.30
CA ARG A 129 11.06 15.11 1.34
C ARG A 129 11.47 13.93 0.45
N GLU A 130 12.75 13.89 0.02
CA GLU A 130 13.27 12.83 -0.87
C GLU A 130 13.15 11.45 -0.25
N LEU A 131 13.46 11.32 1.04
CA LEU A 131 13.39 10.03 1.74
C LEU A 131 11.96 9.52 1.85
N ILE A 132 10.98 10.40 2.04
CA ILE A 132 9.54 10.04 2.02
C ILE A 132 9.18 9.44 0.65
N TRP A 133 9.65 10.07 -0.43
CA TRP A 133 9.40 9.58 -1.78
C TRP A 133 10.05 8.22 -2.05
N ILE A 134 11.28 8.00 -1.61
CA ILE A 134 12.00 6.73 -1.74
C ILE A 134 11.25 5.60 -1.01
N PHE A 135 10.84 5.84 0.24
CA PHE A 135 10.01 4.87 0.96
C PHE A 135 8.68 4.62 0.26
N GLY A 136 8.03 5.68 -0.26
CA GLY A 136 6.81 5.55 -1.05
C GLY A 136 6.97 4.67 -2.30
N CYS A 137 8.07 4.82 -3.03
CA CYS A 137 8.40 3.96 -4.18
C CYS A 137 8.62 2.50 -3.75
N ALA A 138 9.33 2.27 -2.65
CA ALA A 138 9.55 0.93 -2.12
C ALA A 138 8.22 0.28 -1.66
N ILE A 139 7.34 1.03 -1.00
CA ILE A 139 5.99 0.60 -0.64
C ILE A 139 5.19 0.20 -1.89
N PHE A 140 5.22 1.02 -2.94
CA PHE A 140 4.51 0.72 -4.18
C PHE A 140 5.00 -0.58 -4.84
N LEU A 141 6.31 -0.82 -4.87
CA LEU A 141 6.88 -2.07 -5.38
C LEU A 141 6.49 -3.27 -4.53
N CYS A 142 6.51 -3.14 -3.20
CA CYS A 142 6.02 -4.18 -2.29
C CYS A 142 4.53 -4.46 -2.52
N MET A 143 3.71 -3.42 -2.70
CA MET A 143 2.28 -3.57 -3.01
C MET A 143 2.04 -4.31 -4.32
N MET A 144 2.83 -4.02 -5.37
CA MET A 144 2.74 -4.77 -6.63
C MET A 144 3.04 -6.25 -6.42
N GLY A 145 4.10 -6.57 -5.65
CA GLY A 145 4.43 -7.95 -5.27
C GLY A 145 3.33 -8.60 -4.45
N GLU A 146 2.82 -7.90 -3.44
CA GLU A 146 1.74 -8.35 -2.57
C GLU A 146 0.49 -8.74 -3.35
N ALA A 147 0.06 -7.84 -4.25
CA ALA A 147 -1.10 -8.09 -5.10
C ALA A 147 -0.88 -9.26 -6.08
N PHE A 148 0.32 -9.39 -6.64
CA PHE A 148 0.66 -10.48 -7.53
C PHE A 148 0.62 -11.84 -6.80
N PHE A 149 1.26 -11.93 -5.64
CA PHE A 149 1.24 -13.16 -4.85
C PHE A 149 -0.16 -13.51 -4.39
N GLY A 150 -0.96 -12.52 -3.96
CA GLY A 150 -2.35 -12.73 -3.55
C GLY A 150 -3.28 -13.14 -4.68
N TYR A 151 -3.05 -12.64 -5.90
CA TYR A 151 -3.88 -12.96 -7.06
C TYR A 151 -3.80 -14.42 -7.48
N LEU A 152 -2.66 -15.11 -7.25
CA LEU A 152 -2.53 -16.55 -7.52
C LEU A 152 -3.39 -17.40 -6.59
N LEU A 153 -3.60 -16.98 -5.34
CA LEU A 153 -4.17 -17.82 -4.28
C LEU A 153 -5.58 -18.39 -4.58
N PRO A 154 -6.50 -17.67 -5.25
CA PRO A 154 -7.79 -18.25 -5.63
C PRO A 154 -7.69 -19.47 -6.56
N TRP A 155 -6.58 -19.67 -7.22
CA TRP A 155 -6.30 -20.80 -8.10
C TRP A 155 -7.32 -20.98 -9.22
N GLY A 156 -7.84 -19.83 -9.71
CA GLY A 156 -8.68 -19.78 -10.90
C GLY A 156 -7.82 -19.74 -12.19
N GLN A 157 -8.49 -19.81 -13.34
CA GLN A 157 -7.82 -19.80 -14.65
C GLN A 157 -6.96 -18.56 -14.85
N MET A 158 -7.46 -17.37 -14.51
CA MET A 158 -6.68 -16.14 -14.66
C MET A 158 -5.56 -16.03 -13.62
N SER A 159 -5.80 -16.50 -12.38
CA SER A 159 -4.77 -16.59 -11.35
C SER A 159 -3.57 -17.43 -11.80
N TYR A 160 -3.82 -18.63 -12.31
CA TYR A 160 -2.80 -19.56 -12.76
C TYR A 160 -2.04 -19.03 -13.98
N TRP A 161 -2.77 -18.66 -15.05
CA TRP A 161 -2.14 -18.24 -16.30
C TRP A 161 -1.49 -16.86 -16.20
N GLY A 162 -2.05 -15.98 -15.38
CA GLY A 162 -1.41 -14.70 -15.04
C GLY A 162 -0.08 -14.89 -14.31
N ALA A 163 -0.02 -15.80 -13.33
CA ALA A 163 1.21 -16.13 -12.65
C ALA A 163 2.25 -16.77 -13.59
N GLN A 164 1.80 -17.66 -14.49
CA GLN A 164 2.68 -18.27 -15.50
C GLN A 164 3.38 -17.22 -16.38
N VAL A 165 2.63 -16.21 -16.83
CA VAL A 165 3.19 -15.09 -17.61
C VAL A 165 4.17 -14.28 -16.77
N ILE A 166 3.76 -13.82 -15.58
CA ILE A 166 4.56 -12.91 -14.76
C ILE A 166 5.84 -13.58 -14.25
N VAL A 167 5.78 -14.83 -13.79
CA VAL A 167 6.98 -15.56 -13.34
C VAL A 167 7.96 -15.76 -14.50
N ASN A 168 7.45 -16.03 -15.71
CA ASN A 168 8.32 -16.12 -16.90
C ASN A 168 8.99 -14.77 -17.24
N LEU A 169 8.40 -13.64 -16.89
CA LEU A 169 9.04 -12.33 -17.07
C LEU A 169 10.35 -12.21 -16.25
N PHE A 170 10.39 -12.78 -15.07
CA PHE A 170 11.61 -12.77 -14.25
C PHE A 170 12.77 -13.54 -14.91
N SER A 171 12.50 -14.53 -15.76
CA SER A 171 13.54 -15.28 -16.46
C SER A 171 14.36 -14.42 -17.44
N ALA A 172 13.85 -13.25 -17.83
CA ALA A 172 14.55 -12.32 -18.72
C ALA A 172 15.57 -11.44 -18.00
N ILE A 173 15.66 -11.48 -16.68
CA ILE A 173 16.67 -10.72 -15.93
C ILE A 173 18.05 -11.32 -16.25
N PRO A 174 19.02 -10.49 -16.74
CA PRO A 174 20.35 -11.00 -17.07
C PRO A 174 21.02 -11.70 -15.88
N PHE A 175 21.72 -12.78 -16.18
CA PHE A 175 22.53 -13.60 -15.26
C PHE A 175 21.73 -14.44 -14.25
N ILE A 176 20.73 -13.88 -13.57
CA ILE A 176 20.02 -14.55 -12.47
C ILE A 176 18.58 -14.97 -12.84
N GLY A 177 18.06 -14.51 -13.96
CA GLY A 177 16.64 -14.63 -14.31
C GLY A 177 16.12 -16.07 -14.35
N PRO A 178 16.78 -17.02 -15.05
CA PRO A 178 16.34 -18.40 -15.09
C PRO A 178 16.26 -19.04 -13.69
N ASP A 179 17.31 -18.86 -12.87
CA ASP A 179 17.37 -19.41 -11.52
C ASP A 179 16.33 -18.76 -10.60
N LEU A 180 16.15 -17.44 -10.71
CA LEU A 180 15.13 -16.71 -9.95
C LEU A 180 13.72 -17.17 -10.33
N SER A 181 13.45 -17.36 -11.62
CA SER A 181 12.16 -17.84 -12.10
C SER A 181 11.86 -19.26 -11.61
N LEU A 182 12.87 -20.16 -11.64
CA LEU A 182 12.77 -21.50 -11.09
C LEU A 182 12.56 -21.48 -9.57
N TRP A 183 13.29 -20.63 -8.87
CA TRP A 183 13.15 -20.46 -7.42
C TRP A 183 11.76 -19.91 -7.04
N LEU A 184 11.23 -18.93 -7.77
CA LEU A 184 9.87 -18.39 -7.52
C LEU A 184 8.80 -19.47 -7.73
N ARG A 185 8.91 -20.27 -8.80
CA ARG A 185 7.99 -21.38 -9.05
C ARG A 185 8.13 -22.51 -8.03
N GLY A 186 9.34 -22.77 -7.59
CA GLY A 186 9.65 -23.91 -6.73
C GLY A 186 9.66 -25.24 -7.44
N ASP A 187 9.37 -25.25 -8.74
CA ASP A 187 9.36 -26.37 -9.67
C ASP A 187 9.55 -25.85 -11.09
N TYR A 188 9.64 -26.73 -12.06
CA TYR A 188 9.75 -26.37 -13.49
C TYR A 188 8.47 -25.75 -14.05
N VAL A 189 7.31 -26.02 -13.43
CA VAL A 189 6.00 -25.47 -13.79
C VAL A 189 5.36 -24.78 -12.60
N VAL A 190 4.41 -23.88 -12.86
CA VAL A 190 3.54 -23.34 -11.81
C VAL A 190 2.68 -24.48 -11.26
N GLY A 191 2.75 -24.71 -9.96
CA GLY A 191 2.10 -25.83 -9.31
C GLY A 191 1.96 -25.61 -7.81
N ASP A 192 1.83 -26.70 -7.06
CA ASP A 192 1.64 -26.69 -5.61
C ASP A 192 2.77 -25.98 -4.87
N ALA A 193 4.02 -26.23 -5.26
CA ALA A 193 5.17 -25.54 -4.69
C ALA A 193 5.12 -24.01 -4.89
N THR A 194 4.65 -23.56 -6.05
CA THR A 194 4.45 -22.13 -6.35
C THR A 194 3.38 -21.54 -5.44
N LEU A 195 2.25 -22.22 -5.35
CA LEU A 195 1.11 -21.78 -4.54
C LEU A 195 1.50 -21.61 -3.07
N ASN A 196 2.21 -22.59 -2.50
CA ASN A 196 2.65 -22.56 -1.11
C ASN A 196 3.65 -21.42 -0.86
N ARG A 197 4.61 -21.16 -1.77
CA ARG A 197 5.53 -20.02 -1.66
C ARG A 197 4.80 -18.69 -1.74
N PHE A 198 3.87 -18.55 -2.68
CA PHE A 198 3.12 -17.32 -2.85
C PHE A 198 2.21 -17.05 -1.66
N PHE A 199 1.64 -18.09 -1.06
CA PHE A 199 0.90 -17.98 0.19
C PHE A 199 1.80 -17.45 1.32
N ALA A 200 3.00 -17.99 1.49
CA ALA A 200 3.94 -17.53 2.51
C ALA A 200 4.38 -16.07 2.30
N PHE A 201 4.63 -15.67 1.05
CA PHE A 201 4.96 -14.29 0.71
C PHE A 201 3.80 -13.33 1.00
N HIS A 202 2.60 -13.66 0.53
CA HIS A 202 1.41 -12.82 0.67
C HIS A 202 0.91 -12.70 2.10
N VAL A 203 0.98 -13.76 2.89
CA VAL A 203 0.40 -13.75 4.25
C VAL A 203 1.41 -13.25 5.30
N VAL A 204 2.71 -13.43 5.07
CA VAL A 204 3.73 -13.14 6.09
C VAL A 204 4.80 -12.18 5.60
N ALA A 205 5.55 -12.56 4.57
CA ALA A 205 6.81 -11.88 4.27
C ALA A 205 6.60 -10.45 3.78
N ILE A 206 5.78 -10.27 2.75
CA ILE A 206 5.54 -8.94 2.16
C ILE A 206 4.73 -8.04 3.09
N PRO A 207 3.66 -8.49 3.78
CA PRO A 207 2.97 -7.65 4.75
C PRO A 207 3.87 -7.11 5.86
N LEU A 208 4.80 -7.91 6.39
CA LEU A 208 5.76 -7.44 7.41
C LEU A 208 6.70 -6.37 6.86
N VAL A 209 7.24 -6.57 5.66
CA VAL A 209 8.10 -5.57 5.00
C VAL A 209 7.30 -4.30 4.71
N LEU A 210 6.07 -4.44 4.20
CA LEU A 210 5.18 -3.33 3.88
C LEU A 210 4.86 -2.49 5.12
N ILE A 211 4.49 -3.12 6.23
CA ILE A 211 4.24 -2.42 7.51
C ILE A 211 5.49 -1.67 7.95
N GLY A 212 6.67 -2.30 7.93
CA GLY A 212 7.93 -1.66 8.30
C GLY A 212 8.23 -0.43 7.44
N LEU A 213 8.03 -0.52 6.12
CA LEU A 213 8.22 0.60 5.19
C LEU A 213 7.19 1.71 5.42
N VAL A 214 5.93 1.37 5.69
CA VAL A 214 4.87 2.36 6.01
C VAL A 214 5.20 3.11 7.28
N VAL A 215 5.65 2.42 8.33
CA VAL A 215 6.12 3.06 9.58
C VAL A 215 7.26 4.02 9.29
N ALA A 216 8.28 3.60 8.55
CA ALA A 216 9.42 4.45 8.17
C ALA A 216 8.97 5.67 7.34
N HIS A 217 8.03 5.48 6.41
CA HIS A 217 7.45 6.54 5.58
C HIS A 217 6.73 7.60 6.41
N ILE A 218 5.93 7.18 7.38
CA ILE A 218 5.19 8.07 8.29
C ILE A 218 6.16 8.81 9.23
N LEU A 219 7.15 8.11 9.78
CA LEU A 219 8.16 8.74 10.64
C LEU A 219 8.93 9.83 9.88
N ALA A 220 9.36 9.54 8.64
CA ALA A 220 10.01 10.52 7.78
C ALA A 220 9.09 11.72 7.47
N LEU A 221 7.79 11.48 7.24
CA LEU A 221 6.80 12.54 7.03
C LEU A 221 6.66 13.45 8.26
N HIS A 222 6.58 12.87 9.46
CA HIS A 222 6.45 13.66 10.69
C HIS A 222 7.70 14.48 11.02
N GLU A 223 8.88 14.01 10.60
CA GLU A 223 10.13 14.74 10.80
C GLU A 223 10.19 16.01 9.95
N VAL A 224 9.93 15.90 8.65
CA VAL A 224 10.08 17.05 7.73
C VAL A 224 8.77 17.81 7.49
N GLY A 225 7.62 17.21 7.74
CA GLY A 225 6.29 17.79 7.51
C GLY A 225 5.77 17.61 6.09
N SER A 226 4.47 17.83 5.91
CA SER A 226 3.79 17.72 4.61
C SER A 226 4.15 18.89 3.69
N ASN A 227 4.30 18.59 2.40
CA ASN A 227 4.25 19.62 1.35
C ASN A 227 2.80 20.15 1.21
N ASN A 228 2.62 21.24 0.47
CA ASN A 228 1.32 21.83 0.15
C ASN A 228 1.25 22.26 -1.33
N PRO A 229 0.06 22.60 -1.87
CA PRO A 229 -0.10 22.95 -3.28
C PRO A 229 0.75 24.13 -3.76
N ASP A 230 1.01 25.09 -2.87
CA ASP A 230 1.77 26.31 -3.21
C ASP A 230 3.28 26.13 -3.02
N GLY A 231 3.71 25.02 -2.43
CA GLY A 231 5.14 24.73 -2.18
C GLY A 231 5.76 25.59 -1.07
N VAL A 232 4.95 26.21 -0.23
CA VAL A 232 5.43 27.04 0.91
C VAL A 232 5.91 26.14 2.03
N GLU A 233 7.13 26.40 2.54
CA GLU A 233 7.63 25.72 3.74
C GLU A 233 7.10 26.44 4.99
N ILE A 234 6.13 25.82 5.67
CA ILE A 234 5.44 26.47 6.80
C ILE A 234 6.35 26.71 8.01
N LYS A 235 7.48 26.02 8.11
CA LYS A 235 8.46 26.18 9.20
C LYS A 235 9.34 27.41 9.05
N ASP A 236 9.34 28.06 7.89
CA ASP A 236 10.20 29.22 7.61
C ASP A 236 9.64 30.51 8.24
N THR A 237 8.32 30.58 8.46
CA THR A 237 7.67 31.77 9.02
C THR A 237 6.87 31.42 10.27
N LEU A 238 7.35 31.85 11.43
CA LEU A 238 6.74 31.59 12.72
C LEU A 238 6.16 32.88 13.31
N ASP A 239 5.07 32.75 14.08
CA ASP A 239 4.49 33.82 14.88
C ASP A 239 5.31 34.09 16.17
N ALA A 240 4.86 35.05 16.97
CA ALA A 240 5.51 35.41 18.23
C ALA A 240 5.50 34.26 19.29
N GLN A 241 4.65 33.27 19.11
CA GLN A 241 4.52 32.08 19.96
C GLN A 241 5.33 30.89 19.42
N GLY A 242 5.97 31.03 18.24
CA GLY A 242 6.75 29.98 17.60
C GLY A 242 5.92 29.00 16.76
N HIS A 243 4.65 29.34 16.47
CA HIS A 243 3.79 28.52 15.63
C HIS A 243 3.90 28.94 14.14
N PRO A 244 3.82 28.00 13.18
CA PRO A 244 3.81 28.31 11.77
C PRO A 244 2.63 29.20 11.36
N VAL A 245 2.90 30.37 10.76
CA VAL A 245 1.87 31.33 10.31
C VAL A 245 0.95 30.71 9.24
N ASP A 246 1.50 29.86 8.36
CA ASP A 246 0.77 29.16 7.31
C ASP A 246 0.37 27.72 7.70
N GLY A 247 0.47 27.40 8.99
CA GLY A 247 0.07 26.12 9.58
C GLY A 247 -1.15 26.21 10.47
N ILE A 248 -1.80 25.08 10.66
CA ILE A 248 -2.85 24.88 11.68
C ILE A 248 -2.59 23.55 12.39
N PRO A 249 -2.99 23.39 13.66
CA PRO A 249 -2.91 22.12 14.35
C PRO A 249 -3.66 21.03 13.57
N PHE A 250 -3.03 19.89 13.39
CA PHE A 250 -3.64 18.77 12.66
C PHE A 250 -4.94 18.32 13.35
N HIS A 251 -4.88 18.09 14.64
CA HIS A 251 -6.08 17.80 15.44
C HIS A 251 -6.59 19.09 16.13
N PRO A 252 -7.89 19.42 16.06
CA PRO A 252 -8.98 18.60 15.49
C PRO A 252 -9.26 18.81 14.00
N TYR A 253 -8.69 19.83 13.37
CA TYR A 253 -9.12 20.29 12.04
C TYR A 253 -9.00 19.20 10.97
N TYR A 254 -7.78 18.72 10.67
CA TYR A 254 -7.59 17.67 9.67
C TYR A 254 -8.09 16.31 10.11
N SER A 255 -8.11 16.03 11.40
CA SER A 255 -8.73 14.79 11.91
C SER A 255 -10.22 14.72 11.59
N VAL A 256 -10.94 15.83 11.65
CA VAL A 256 -12.38 15.88 11.26
C VAL A 256 -12.53 15.72 9.75
N HIS A 257 -11.67 16.37 8.96
CA HIS A 257 -11.65 16.21 7.51
C HIS A 257 -11.37 14.75 7.11
N ASP A 258 -10.39 14.12 7.74
CA ASP A 258 -10.03 12.72 7.48
C ASP A 258 -11.21 11.78 7.77
N VAL A 259 -11.89 11.95 8.90
CA VAL A 259 -13.08 11.15 9.25
C VAL A 259 -14.22 11.37 8.24
N MET A 260 -14.45 12.60 7.80
CA MET A 260 -15.49 12.91 6.81
C MET A 260 -15.20 12.22 5.47
N TYR A 261 -14.00 12.34 4.95
CA TYR A 261 -13.60 11.71 3.69
C TYR A 261 -13.54 10.19 3.79
N LEU A 262 -13.10 9.68 4.94
CA LEU A 262 -13.15 8.24 5.22
C LEU A 262 -14.59 7.72 5.16
N GLY A 263 -15.54 8.44 5.75
CA GLY A 263 -16.97 8.10 5.66
C GLY A 263 -17.45 8.03 4.21
N GLY A 264 -17.12 9.02 3.38
CA GLY A 264 -17.42 9.03 1.96
C GLY A 264 -16.77 7.86 1.20
N PHE A 265 -15.50 7.59 1.48
CA PHE A 265 -14.79 6.45 0.90
C PHE A 265 -15.43 5.10 1.28
N LEU A 266 -15.75 4.91 2.55
CA LEU A 266 -16.39 3.67 3.03
C LEU A 266 -17.78 3.47 2.44
N MET A 267 -18.55 4.54 2.19
CA MET A 267 -19.83 4.44 1.47
C MET A 267 -19.64 3.94 0.05
N ILE A 268 -18.69 4.51 -0.71
CA ILE A 268 -18.37 4.05 -2.08
C ILE A 268 -17.89 2.60 -2.04
N PHE A 269 -16.98 2.28 -1.12
CA PHE A 269 -16.48 0.92 -0.95
C PHE A 269 -17.59 -0.09 -0.65
N ALA A 270 -18.49 0.24 0.27
CA ALA A 270 -19.64 -0.59 0.59
C ALA A 270 -20.58 -0.76 -0.62
N CYS A 271 -20.86 0.32 -1.37
CA CYS A 271 -21.65 0.21 -2.58
C CYS A 271 -21.03 -0.77 -3.58
N ILE A 272 -19.71 -0.73 -3.78
CA ILE A 272 -19.03 -1.68 -4.67
C ILE A 272 -19.15 -3.09 -4.14
N VAL A 273 -18.80 -3.32 -2.87
CA VAL A 273 -18.81 -4.67 -2.26
C VAL A 273 -20.20 -5.31 -2.30
N PHE A 274 -21.26 -4.54 -2.04
CA PHE A 274 -22.61 -5.10 -1.96
C PHE A 274 -23.33 -5.20 -3.32
N PHE A 275 -22.99 -4.36 -4.29
CA PHE A 275 -23.78 -4.27 -5.53
C PHE A 275 -22.97 -4.58 -6.80
N ALA A 276 -21.66 -4.43 -6.79
CA ALA A 276 -20.83 -4.63 -7.97
C ALA A 276 -19.39 -5.08 -7.63
N PRO A 277 -19.19 -6.16 -6.82
CA PRO A 277 -17.85 -6.54 -6.32
C PRO A 277 -16.86 -6.93 -7.42
N GLU A 278 -17.35 -7.34 -8.56
CA GLU A 278 -16.52 -7.70 -9.73
C GLU A 278 -16.27 -6.52 -10.67
N MET A 279 -17.03 -5.41 -10.51
CA MET A 279 -16.95 -4.22 -11.37
C MET A 279 -16.94 -4.56 -12.87
N GLY A 280 -17.84 -5.47 -13.30
CA GLY A 280 -17.95 -5.91 -14.69
C GLY A 280 -16.71 -6.64 -15.22
N GLY A 281 -15.95 -7.30 -14.34
CA GLY A 281 -14.74 -8.03 -14.68
C GLY A 281 -13.43 -7.23 -14.52
N TYR A 282 -13.50 -5.94 -14.14
CA TYR A 282 -12.30 -5.14 -13.90
C TYR A 282 -11.62 -5.47 -12.56
N PHE A 283 -12.38 -5.83 -11.53
CA PHE A 283 -11.82 -6.19 -10.21
C PHE A 283 -11.62 -7.68 -10.07
N ILE A 284 -12.54 -8.50 -10.60
CA ILE A 284 -12.41 -9.96 -10.68
C ILE A 284 -12.90 -10.40 -12.04
N GLU A 285 -12.02 -10.97 -12.85
CA GLU A 285 -12.34 -11.44 -14.19
C GLU A 285 -13.23 -12.70 -14.15
N ALA A 286 -14.17 -12.81 -15.07
CA ALA A 286 -15.10 -13.94 -15.15
C ALA A 286 -14.39 -15.32 -15.23
N ASN A 287 -13.27 -15.38 -15.96
CA ASN A 287 -12.50 -16.63 -16.08
C ASN A 287 -11.82 -17.06 -14.76
N ASN A 288 -11.76 -16.18 -13.75
CA ASN A 288 -11.19 -16.55 -12.46
C ASN A 288 -12.21 -17.24 -11.52
N PHE A 289 -13.46 -17.36 -11.93
CA PHE A 289 -14.49 -18.22 -11.31
C PHE A 289 -14.49 -19.65 -11.86
N ILE A 290 -13.51 -19.99 -12.70
CA ILE A 290 -13.31 -21.34 -13.23
C ILE A 290 -12.01 -21.86 -12.63
N PRO A 291 -11.97 -23.12 -12.11
CA PRO A 291 -10.75 -23.68 -11.52
C PRO A 291 -9.62 -23.76 -12.54
N ALA A 292 -8.39 -23.58 -12.09
CA ALA A 292 -7.21 -23.59 -12.94
C ALA A 292 -7.06 -24.93 -13.70
N ASN A 293 -6.91 -24.83 -15.01
CA ASN A 293 -6.61 -25.96 -15.86
C ASN A 293 -5.28 -25.71 -16.61
N PRO A 294 -4.18 -26.39 -16.23
CA PRO A 294 -2.87 -26.18 -16.85
C PRO A 294 -2.81 -26.65 -18.31
N PHE A 295 -3.78 -27.44 -18.78
CA PHE A 295 -3.83 -27.95 -20.15
C PHE A 295 -4.70 -27.11 -21.10
N GLN A 296 -5.36 -26.07 -20.57
CA GLN A 296 -6.26 -25.24 -21.37
C GLN A 296 -5.95 -23.74 -21.16
N THR A 297 -5.16 -23.17 -22.05
CA THR A 297 -4.85 -21.76 -22.04
C THR A 297 -6.10 -20.92 -22.35
N PRO A 298 -6.47 -19.92 -21.56
CA PRO A 298 -7.54 -18.99 -21.90
C PRO A 298 -7.28 -18.26 -23.23
N ALA A 299 -8.32 -18.00 -24.00
CA ALA A 299 -8.20 -17.27 -25.27
C ALA A 299 -7.64 -15.86 -25.08
N HIS A 300 -7.83 -15.27 -23.94
CA HIS A 300 -7.32 -13.96 -23.58
C HIS A 300 -6.77 -13.98 -22.16
N ILE A 301 -5.50 -13.59 -21.99
CA ILE A 301 -4.83 -13.43 -20.71
C ILE A 301 -4.44 -11.96 -20.57
N ALA A 302 -5.08 -11.25 -19.66
CA ALA A 302 -4.75 -9.88 -19.30
C ALA A 302 -4.53 -9.77 -17.79
N PRO A 303 -3.61 -8.94 -17.32
CA PRO A 303 -3.47 -8.68 -15.90
C PRO A 303 -4.65 -7.86 -15.39
N VAL A 304 -4.89 -7.90 -14.08
CA VAL A 304 -5.85 -7.01 -13.40
C VAL A 304 -5.53 -5.55 -13.72
N TRP A 305 -6.56 -4.70 -13.73
CA TRP A 305 -6.53 -3.34 -14.26
C TRP A 305 -5.36 -2.47 -13.74
N TYR A 306 -4.96 -2.62 -12.50
CA TYR A 306 -3.88 -1.80 -11.91
C TYR A 306 -2.48 -2.15 -12.45
N PHE A 307 -2.31 -3.29 -13.10
CA PHE A 307 -1.10 -3.65 -13.84
C PHE A 307 -1.16 -3.28 -15.33
N THR A 308 -2.31 -2.82 -15.82
CA THR A 308 -2.50 -2.48 -17.25
C THR A 308 -1.50 -1.46 -17.79
N PRO A 309 -1.08 -0.40 -17.06
CA PRO A 309 -0.05 0.51 -17.54
C PRO A 309 1.26 -0.19 -17.90
N PHE A 310 1.70 -1.12 -17.06
CA PHE A 310 2.92 -1.91 -17.29
C PHE A 310 2.75 -2.94 -18.41
N TYR A 311 1.58 -3.57 -18.47
CA TYR A 311 1.22 -4.47 -19.55
C TYR A 311 1.17 -3.76 -20.90
N SER A 312 0.66 -2.53 -20.96
CA SER A 312 0.64 -1.71 -22.18
C SER A 312 2.06 -1.39 -22.66
N MET A 313 2.98 -1.04 -21.75
CA MET A 313 4.39 -0.83 -22.08
C MET A 313 5.04 -2.12 -22.62
N LEU A 314 4.74 -3.26 -22.00
CA LEU A 314 5.21 -4.57 -22.48
C LEU A 314 4.72 -4.89 -23.89
N ARG A 315 3.44 -4.60 -24.19
CA ARG A 315 2.82 -4.85 -25.48
C ARG A 315 3.27 -3.89 -26.59
N ALA A 316 3.65 -2.66 -26.25
CA ALA A 316 4.10 -1.65 -27.18
C ALA A 316 5.50 -1.97 -27.77
N THR A 317 6.26 -2.83 -27.15
CA THR A 317 7.61 -3.20 -27.55
C THR A 317 7.59 -4.56 -28.26
N THR A 318 7.84 -4.56 -29.57
CA THR A 318 7.62 -5.72 -30.44
C THR A 318 8.84 -6.65 -30.62
N THR A 319 10.02 -6.26 -30.14
CA THR A 319 11.26 -6.87 -30.62
C THR A 319 12.07 -7.67 -29.61
N ASN A 320 12.00 -7.38 -28.33
CA ASN A 320 12.70 -8.14 -27.29
C ASN A 320 12.06 -7.90 -25.95
N PHE A 321 11.78 -8.96 -25.24
CA PHE A 321 11.27 -8.95 -23.89
C PHE A 321 12.13 -8.10 -22.91
N LEU A 322 13.44 -8.04 -23.13
CA LEU A 322 14.35 -7.23 -22.33
C LEU A 322 14.05 -5.72 -22.41
N LEU A 323 13.56 -5.22 -23.54
CA LEU A 323 13.29 -3.79 -23.70
C LEU A 323 12.15 -3.29 -22.79
N PRO A 324 10.99 -3.97 -22.70
CA PRO A 324 9.95 -3.60 -21.72
C PRO A 324 10.42 -3.67 -20.27
N LEU A 325 11.21 -4.67 -19.91
CA LEU A 325 11.81 -4.77 -18.58
C LEU A 325 12.75 -3.59 -18.32
N TRP A 326 13.58 -3.22 -19.29
CA TRP A 326 14.46 -2.05 -19.17
C TRP A 326 13.67 -0.74 -19.10
N ILE A 327 12.57 -0.60 -19.85
CA ILE A 327 11.69 0.57 -19.76
C ILE A 327 11.04 0.62 -18.37
N PHE A 328 10.53 -0.50 -17.87
CA PHE A 328 9.96 -0.59 -16.53
C PHE A 328 10.98 -0.22 -15.45
N LEU A 329 12.17 -0.80 -15.50
CA LEU A 329 13.28 -0.47 -14.60
C LEU A 329 13.70 0.98 -14.75
N ALA A 330 13.75 1.53 -15.98
CA ALA A 330 14.09 2.92 -16.23
C ALA A 330 13.04 3.88 -15.65
N VAL A 331 11.75 3.55 -15.72
CA VAL A 331 10.67 4.35 -15.09
C VAL A 331 10.84 4.35 -13.58
N ILE A 332 11.07 3.18 -12.98
CA ILE A 332 11.33 3.06 -11.54
C ILE A 332 12.61 3.82 -11.17
N LEU A 333 13.70 3.59 -11.89
CA LEU A 333 14.97 4.29 -11.67
C LEU A 333 14.84 5.79 -11.88
N ALA A 334 14.03 6.25 -12.84
CA ALA A 334 13.76 7.68 -13.04
C ALA A 334 12.98 8.28 -11.86
N MET A 335 12.08 7.51 -11.25
CA MET A 335 11.43 7.93 -10.00
C MET A 335 12.45 8.11 -8.87
N PHE A 336 13.44 7.21 -8.76
CA PHE A 336 14.54 7.33 -7.81
C PHE A 336 15.58 8.36 -8.24
N ALA A 337 15.94 8.44 -9.53
CA ALA A 337 16.96 9.35 -10.07
C ALA A 337 16.54 10.82 -9.97
N LYS A 338 15.24 11.11 -10.12
CA LYS A 338 14.71 12.45 -9.89
C LYS A 338 14.90 12.89 -8.44
N THR A 339 14.86 11.95 -7.51
CA THR A 339 15.21 12.14 -6.10
C THR A 339 16.73 12.27 -5.91
N ALA A 340 17.53 11.44 -6.59
CA ALA A 340 19.00 11.51 -6.52
C ALA A 340 19.56 12.81 -7.13
N ASN A 341 18.99 13.31 -8.21
CA ASN A 341 19.34 14.62 -8.75
C ASN A 341 19.05 15.76 -7.76
N CYS A 342 17.97 15.67 -6.98
CA CYS A 342 17.74 16.57 -5.86
C CYS A 342 18.83 16.48 -4.78
N LEU A 343 19.39 15.31 -4.55
CA LEU A 343 20.51 15.12 -3.59
C LEU A 343 21.84 15.64 -4.14
N LEU A 344 22.08 15.57 -5.46
CA LEU A 344 23.32 15.99 -6.11
C LEU A 344 23.37 17.52 -6.40
N TYR A 345 22.22 18.16 -6.62
CA TYR A 345 22.13 19.60 -6.89
C TYR A 345 22.04 20.48 -5.64
N THR A 346 22.34 19.95 -4.48
CA THR A 346 22.35 20.70 -3.21
C THR A 346 23.72 21.30 -2.84
N SER A 347 24.70 21.30 -3.72
CA SER A 347 25.84 22.19 -3.50
C SER A 347 25.41 23.62 -3.88
N PRO A 348 25.58 24.61 -2.99
CA PRO A 348 25.26 25.98 -3.31
C PRO A 348 26.09 26.39 -4.54
N SER A 349 25.42 26.98 -5.52
CA SER A 349 26.09 27.59 -6.65
C SER A 349 27.05 28.64 -6.09
N PRO A 350 28.31 28.70 -6.54
CA PRO A 350 29.25 29.76 -6.10
C PRO A 350 28.84 31.15 -6.57
N ARG A 351 27.60 31.37 -6.95
CA ARG A 351 27.10 32.60 -7.58
C ARG A 351 25.86 33.21 -6.92
N ASP A 352 25.51 32.81 -5.69
CA ASP A 352 24.50 33.51 -4.90
C ASP A 352 25.12 34.07 -3.63
#